data_66b37cc42568e7a156394d5e6de43082
#
_entry.id   66b37cc42568e7a156394d5e6de43082
#
_cell.length_a   1.000
_cell.length_b   1.000
_cell.length_c   1.000
_cell.angle_alpha   90.00
_cell.angle_beta   90.00
_cell.angle_gamma   90.00
#
_symmetry.space_group_name_H-M   'P 1'
#
loop_
_entity.id
_entity.type
_entity.pdbx_description
1 polymer ?
#
loop_
_entity_poly.entity_id
_entity_poly.type
_entity_poly.pdbx_seq_one_letter_code
_entity_poly.pdbx_strand_id
1 'polypeptide(L)'
;MCIRDSFPEGMASFVGALQDPSLGISIAVAIAIHNIPEGLAVAAPIVAATGSRKKAFWWSFLSGIAEPLGAGVAALVLFPFLSDAILGYILAAVAGIMVFITLDELIPISRSFGHEHLSIVGVVVGMGVMATSLWLL
;
A
#
# COMPACT_ATOMS: atom_id res chain seq x y z
N MET A 1 -10.93 1.87 -4.70
CA MET A 1 -9.83 0.97 -4.42
C MET A 1 -8.77 1.71 -3.63
N CYS A 2 -7.88 2.41 -4.18
CA CYS A 2 -6.63 2.88 -3.57
C CYS A 2 -6.72 3.86 -2.38
N ILE A 3 -7.67 4.79 -2.34
CA ILE A 3 -7.84 5.68 -1.16
C ILE A 3 -8.20 4.88 0.11
N ARG A 4 -8.89 3.73 -0.04
CA ARG A 4 -9.25 2.86 1.09
C ARG A 4 -8.06 2.08 1.62
N ASP A 5 -7.04 1.89 0.81
CA ASP A 5 -5.86 1.07 1.09
C ASP A 5 -4.73 1.95 1.62
N SER A 6 -4.44 3.07 0.95
CA SER A 6 -3.39 4.02 1.34
C SER A 6 -3.67 4.70 2.70
N PHE A 7 -4.93 4.89 3.08
CA PHE A 7 -5.26 5.49 4.37
C PHE A 7 -4.84 4.62 5.58
N PRO A 8 -5.18 3.31 5.66
CA PRO A 8 -4.67 2.42 6.68
C PRO A 8 -3.14 2.25 6.66
N GLU A 9 -2.51 2.29 5.48
CA GLU A 9 -1.05 2.22 5.35
C GLU A 9 -0.35 3.41 5.99
N GLY A 10 -0.88 4.62 5.77
CA GLY A 10 -0.40 5.82 6.45
C GLY A 10 -0.53 5.73 7.97
N MET A 11 -1.62 5.16 8.47
CA MET A 11 -1.78 4.90 9.90
C MET A 11 -0.74 3.92 10.42
N ALA A 12 -0.48 2.82 9.69
CA ALA A 12 0.52 1.81 10.07
C ALA A 12 1.93 2.39 10.11
N SER A 13 2.29 3.23 9.12
CA SER A 13 3.59 3.89 9.05
C SER A 13 3.84 4.81 10.24
N PHE A 14 2.86 5.64 10.57
CA PHE A 14 2.94 6.55 11.72
C PHE A 14 3.09 5.78 13.03
N VAL A 15 2.29 4.75 13.18
CA VAL A 15 2.27 3.91 14.38
C VAL A 15 3.58 3.15 14.56
N GLY A 16 4.16 2.61 13.49
CA GLY A 16 5.49 1.97 13.51
C GLY A 16 6.60 2.93 13.90
N ALA A 17 6.54 4.17 13.38
CA ALA A 17 7.54 5.21 13.69
C ALA A 17 7.53 5.66 15.15
N LEU A 18 6.42 5.50 15.86
CA LEU A 18 6.32 5.83 17.28
C LEU A 18 7.03 4.84 18.20
N GLN A 19 7.13 3.57 17.79
CA GLN A 19 7.80 2.55 18.59
C GLN A 19 9.32 2.68 18.53
N ASP A 20 9.86 2.86 17.33
CA ASP A 20 11.27 3.02 17.08
C ASP A 20 11.48 3.86 15.82
N PRO A 21 12.22 4.99 15.88
CA PRO A 21 12.51 5.80 14.70
C PRO A 21 13.21 5.03 13.57
N SER A 22 14.07 4.06 13.89
CA SER A 22 14.73 3.22 12.89
C SER A 22 13.76 2.30 12.18
N LEU A 23 12.83 1.71 12.94
CA LEU A 23 11.73 0.90 12.41
C LEU A 23 10.81 1.77 11.53
N GLY A 24 10.51 3.00 11.97
CA GLY A 24 9.71 3.95 11.20
C GLY A 24 10.32 4.30 9.84
N ILE A 25 11.63 4.52 9.78
CA ILE A 25 12.35 4.77 8.53
C ILE A 25 12.29 3.54 7.62
N SER A 26 12.53 2.35 8.16
CA SER A 26 12.48 1.10 7.40
C SER A 26 11.09 0.86 6.81
N ILE A 27 10.04 1.07 7.59
CA ILE A 27 8.65 0.96 7.13
C ILE A 27 8.36 2.01 6.04
N ALA A 28 8.78 3.26 6.24
CA ALA A 28 8.55 4.33 5.27
C ALA A 28 9.24 4.06 3.93
N VAL A 29 10.46 3.52 3.93
CA VAL A 29 11.18 3.13 2.70
C VAL A 29 10.49 1.95 2.03
N ALA A 30 10.07 0.93 2.80
CA ALA A 30 9.34 -0.22 2.26
C ALA A 30 8.02 0.21 1.60
N ILE A 31 7.26 1.12 2.24
CA ILE A 31 6.03 1.68 1.71
C ILE A 31 6.30 2.53 0.46
N ALA A 32 7.33 3.36 0.45
CA ALA A 32 7.68 4.13 -0.73
C ALA A 32 7.97 3.26 -1.96
N ILE A 33 8.64 2.12 -1.77
CA ILE A 33 8.88 1.12 -2.83
C ILE A 33 7.57 0.46 -3.27
N HIS A 34 6.71 0.12 -2.31
CA HIS A 34 5.40 -0.48 -2.52
C HIS A 34 4.44 0.44 -3.28
N ASN A 35 4.46 1.74 -3.01
CA ASN A 35 3.59 2.73 -3.63
C ASN A 35 3.83 2.90 -5.14
N ILE A 36 4.99 2.52 -5.67
CA ILE A 36 5.26 2.55 -7.12
C ILE A 36 4.34 1.56 -7.87
N PRO A 37 4.33 0.24 -7.55
CA PRO A 37 3.36 -0.69 -8.14
C PRO A 37 1.90 -0.31 -7.88
N GLU A 38 1.58 0.20 -6.70
CA GLU A 38 0.23 0.64 -6.37
C GLU A 38 -0.23 1.79 -7.28
N GLY A 39 0.59 2.82 -7.45
CA GLY A 39 0.29 3.92 -8.38
C GLY A 39 0.07 3.43 -9.81
N LEU A 40 0.81 2.41 -10.27
CA LEU A 40 0.60 1.78 -11.57
C LEU A 40 -0.71 0.99 -11.63
N ALA A 41 -1.08 0.30 -10.56
CA ALA A 41 -2.35 -0.44 -10.47
C ALA A 41 -3.57 0.49 -10.55
N VAL A 42 -3.45 1.73 -10.05
CA VAL A 42 -4.46 2.79 -10.24
C VAL A 42 -4.44 3.33 -11.66
N ALA A 43 -3.25 3.67 -12.15
CA ALA A 43 -3.10 4.37 -13.42
C ALA A 43 -3.49 3.52 -14.62
N ALA A 44 -3.11 2.23 -14.64
CA ALA A 44 -3.28 1.37 -15.80
C ALA A 44 -4.75 1.20 -16.23
N PRO A 45 -5.71 0.84 -15.36
CA PRO A 45 -7.12 0.72 -15.77
C PRO A 45 -7.72 2.07 -16.17
N ILE A 46 -7.30 3.18 -15.57
CA ILE A 46 -7.80 4.51 -15.94
C ILE A 46 -7.32 4.90 -17.34
N VAL A 47 -6.05 4.65 -17.67
CA VAL A 47 -5.54 4.86 -19.03
C VAL A 47 -6.26 3.97 -20.03
N ALA A 48 -6.45 2.70 -19.70
CA ALA A 48 -7.15 1.76 -20.57
C ALA A 48 -8.61 2.18 -20.83
N ALA A 49 -9.31 2.65 -19.82
CA ALA A 49 -10.71 3.05 -19.95
C ALA A 49 -10.92 4.44 -20.56
N THR A 50 -9.99 5.38 -20.37
CA THR A 50 -10.21 6.80 -20.73
C THR A 50 -9.23 7.34 -21.75
N GLY A 51 -8.13 6.63 -22.06
CA GLY A 51 -7.01 7.10 -22.88
C GLY A 51 -6.23 8.28 -22.28
N SER A 52 -6.59 8.74 -21.08
CA SER A 52 -6.07 9.98 -20.49
C SER A 52 -5.03 9.74 -19.40
N ARG A 53 -3.76 9.96 -19.75
CA ARG A 53 -2.64 9.93 -18.78
C ARG A 53 -2.81 10.97 -17.66
N LYS A 54 -3.40 12.14 -17.99
CA LYS A 54 -3.64 13.20 -17.00
C LYS A 54 -4.65 12.77 -15.92
N LYS A 55 -5.72 12.08 -16.31
CA LYS A 55 -6.68 11.53 -15.35
C LYS A 55 -6.02 10.46 -14.48
N ALA A 56 -5.26 9.56 -15.09
CA ALA A 56 -4.53 8.52 -14.37
C ALA A 56 -3.58 9.12 -13.33
N PHE A 57 -2.80 10.12 -13.71
CA PHE A 57 -1.90 10.82 -12.79
C PHE A 57 -2.66 11.43 -11.59
N TRP A 58 -3.75 12.15 -11.83
CA TRP A 58 -4.49 12.78 -10.74
C TRP A 58 -5.13 11.76 -9.80
N TRP A 59 -5.66 10.67 -10.30
CA TRP A 59 -6.23 9.62 -9.45
C TRP A 59 -5.15 8.90 -8.63
N SER A 60 -3.99 8.58 -9.22
CA SER A 60 -2.86 8.02 -8.49
C SER A 60 -2.33 8.99 -7.44
N PHE A 61 -2.22 10.28 -7.78
CA PHE A 61 -1.78 11.31 -6.84
C PHE A 61 -2.75 11.49 -5.66
N LEU A 62 -4.06 11.50 -5.91
CA LEU A 62 -5.07 11.56 -4.86
C LEU A 62 -5.04 10.34 -3.95
N SER A 63 -4.77 9.15 -4.52
CA SER A 63 -4.54 7.94 -3.72
C SER A 63 -3.33 8.12 -2.80
N GLY A 64 -2.21 8.56 -3.34
CA GLY A 64 -0.99 8.80 -2.55
C GLY A 64 -1.17 9.84 -1.43
N ILE A 65 -2.01 10.85 -1.61
CA ILE A 65 -2.34 11.83 -0.53
C ILE A 65 -3.13 11.18 0.62
N ALA A 66 -3.87 10.12 0.37
CA ALA A 66 -4.63 9.44 1.42
C ALA A 66 -3.71 8.84 2.50
N GLU A 67 -2.48 8.49 2.16
CA GLU A 67 -1.49 7.94 3.09
C GLU A 67 -1.06 8.97 4.17
N PRO A 68 -0.55 10.17 3.83
CA PRO A 68 -0.23 11.17 4.85
C PRO A 68 -1.46 11.66 5.62
N LEU A 69 -2.65 11.64 5.01
CA LEU A 69 -3.89 11.92 5.73
C LEU A 69 -4.20 10.83 6.78
N GLY A 70 -4.00 9.56 6.44
CA GLY A 70 -4.13 8.44 7.37
C GLY A 70 -3.16 8.56 8.55
N ALA A 71 -1.90 8.88 8.28
CA ALA A 71 -0.89 9.16 9.30
C ALA A 71 -1.31 10.34 10.20
N GLY A 72 -1.80 11.44 9.62
CA GLY A 72 -2.30 12.60 10.36
C GLY A 72 -3.48 12.29 11.27
N VAL A 73 -4.45 11.50 10.79
CA VAL A 73 -5.58 11.06 11.61
C VAL A 73 -5.13 10.14 12.73
N ALA A 74 -4.19 9.21 12.45
CA ALA A 74 -3.60 8.35 13.49
C ALA A 74 -2.92 9.19 14.57
N ALA A 75 -2.13 10.22 14.16
CA ALA A 75 -1.47 11.11 15.09
C ALA A 75 -2.47 11.89 15.98
N LEU A 76 -3.53 12.43 15.40
CA LEU A 76 -4.46 13.30 16.12
C LEU A 76 -5.46 12.54 17.00
N VAL A 77 -5.93 11.38 16.52
CA VAL A 77 -7.05 10.65 17.14
C VAL A 77 -6.58 9.45 17.95
N LEU A 78 -5.63 8.68 17.42
CA LEU A 78 -5.21 7.43 18.03
C LEU A 78 -4.08 7.60 19.04
N PHE A 79 -3.26 8.64 18.90
CA PHE A 79 -2.09 8.85 19.78
C PHE A 79 -2.41 8.73 21.28
N PRO A 80 -3.49 9.34 21.83
CA PRO A 80 -3.80 9.24 23.24
C PRO A 80 -4.30 7.86 23.70
N PHE A 81 -4.69 6.99 22.74
CA PHE A 81 -5.23 5.65 23.03
C PHE A 81 -4.27 4.52 22.62
N LEU A 82 -3.09 4.87 22.08
CA LEU A 82 -2.12 3.87 21.62
C LEU A 82 -1.55 3.08 22.80
N SER A 83 -1.77 1.78 22.73
CA SER A 83 -1.05 0.77 23.50
C SER A 83 -0.44 -0.24 22.55
N ASP A 84 0.57 -1.00 22.99
CA ASP A 84 1.22 -2.03 22.15
C ASP A 84 0.22 -3.03 21.56
N ALA A 85 -0.83 -3.34 22.33
CA ALA A 85 -1.90 -4.23 21.87
C ALA A 85 -2.72 -3.60 20.73
N ILE A 86 -3.16 -2.34 20.89
CA ILE A 86 -3.92 -1.61 19.85
C ILE A 86 -3.07 -1.46 18.60
N LEU A 87 -1.80 -1.16 18.76
CA LEU A 87 -0.83 -1.10 17.70
C LEU A 87 -0.77 -2.39 16.89
N GLY A 88 -0.60 -3.53 17.58
CA GLY A 88 -0.58 -4.84 16.95
C GLY A 88 -1.87 -5.16 16.20
N TYR A 89 -3.04 -4.79 16.75
CA TYR A 89 -4.32 -4.98 16.07
C TYR A 89 -4.45 -4.12 14.80
N ILE A 90 -4.00 -2.86 14.83
CA ILE A 90 -4.02 -1.97 13.66
C ILE A 90 -3.13 -2.55 12.56
N LEU A 91 -1.89 -2.92 12.88
CA LEU A 91 -0.96 -3.50 11.91
C LEU A 91 -1.49 -4.81 11.31
N ALA A 92 -2.06 -5.69 12.15
CA ALA A 92 -2.66 -6.94 11.68
C ALA A 92 -3.88 -6.69 10.78
N ALA A 93 -4.73 -5.70 11.11
CA ALA A 93 -5.87 -5.34 10.28
C ALA A 93 -5.45 -4.78 8.93
N VAL A 94 -4.46 -3.90 8.89
CA VAL A 94 -3.89 -3.36 7.64
C VAL A 94 -3.31 -4.48 6.78
N ALA A 95 -2.49 -5.35 7.35
CA ALA A 95 -1.93 -6.51 6.64
C ALA A 95 -3.03 -7.42 6.08
N GLY A 96 -4.10 -7.67 6.84
CA GLY A 96 -5.25 -8.46 6.40
C GLY A 96 -6.00 -7.81 5.22
N ILE A 97 -6.20 -6.50 5.25
CA ILE A 97 -6.82 -5.74 4.16
C ILE A 97 -5.96 -5.85 2.89
N MET A 98 -4.64 -5.67 2.98
CA MET A 98 -3.74 -5.75 1.83
C MET A 98 -3.74 -7.15 1.20
N VAL A 99 -3.71 -8.22 2.01
CA VAL A 99 -3.81 -9.60 1.51
C VAL A 99 -5.15 -9.83 0.83
N PHE A 100 -6.25 -9.38 1.44
CA PHE A 100 -7.60 -9.50 0.87
C PHE A 100 -7.70 -8.83 -0.51
N ILE A 101 -7.26 -7.57 -0.63
CA ILE A 101 -7.30 -6.81 -1.89
C ILE A 101 -6.44 -7.47 -2.97
N THR A 102 -5.26 -7.97 -2.58
CA THR A 102 -4.37 -8.68 -3.51
C THR A 102 -5.07 -9.92 -4.10
N LEU A 103 -5.74 -10.70 -3.27
CA LEU A 103 -6.39 -11.94 -3.69
C LEU A 103 -7.71 -11.68 -4.43
N ASP A 104 -8.51 -10.73 -3.96
CA ASP A 104 -9.88 -10.49 -4.46
C ASP A 104 -9.90 -9.57 -5.69
N GLU A 105 -8.99 -8.62 -5.79
CA GLU A 105 -9.01 -7.62 -6.86
C GLU A 105 -7.78 -7.71 -7.78
N LEU A 106 -6.56 -7.63 -7.25
CA LEU A 106 -5.36 -7.47 -8.09
C LEU A 106 -5.05 -8.72 -8.93
N ILE A 107 -5.09 -9.90 -8.33
CA ILE A 107 -4.82 -11.15 -9.05
C ILE A 107 -5.90 -11.43 -10.12
N PRO A 108 -7.20 -11.33 -9.84
CA PRO A 108 -8.22 -11.49 -10.87
C PRO A 108 -8.10 -10.48 -12.02
N ILE A 109 -7.86 -9.19 -11.70
CA ILE A 109 -7.67 -8.17 -12.73
C ILE A 109 -6.44 -8.47 -13.58
N SER A 110 -5.29 -8.84 -12.98
CA SER A 110 -4.08 -9.14 -13.74
C SER A 110 -4.27 -10.33 -14.70
N ARG A 111 -5.06 -11.33 -14.31
CA ARG A 111 -5.40 -12.48 -15.16
C ARG A 111 -6.37 -12.13 -16.29
N SER A 112 -7.23 -11.13 -16.11
CA SER A 112 -8.19 -10.71 -17.14
C SER A 112 -7.54 -10.19 -18.43
N PHE A 113 -6.24 -9.84 -18.39
CA PHE A 113 -5.46 -9.46 -19.56
C PHE A 113 -5.00 -10.66 -20.42
N GLY A 114 -5.36 -11.89 -20.07
CA GLY A 114 -5.11 -13.09 -20.87
C GLY A 114 -3.69 -13.68 -20.79
N HIS A 115 -2.87 -13.19 -19.84
CA HIS A 115 -1.49 -13.65 -19.64
C HIS A 115 -1.27 -14.22 -18.24
N GLU A 116 -1.93 -15.34 -17.93
CA GLU A 116 -1.94 -15.93 -16.59
C GLU A 116 -0.54 -16.23 -16.03
N HIS A 117 0.35 -16.81 -16.85
CA HIS A 117 1.72 -17.10 -16.41
C HIS A 117 2.52 -15.83 -16.11
N LEU A 118 2.33 -14.77 -16.91
CA LEU A 118 3.00 -13.49 -16.69
C LEU A 118 2.51 -12.84 -15.37
N SER A 119 1.23 -13.00 -15.06
CA SER A 119 0.64 -12.55 -13.81
C SER A 119 1.30 -13.25 -12.59
N ILE A 120 1.45 -14.58 -12.65
CA ILE A 120 2.10 -15.34 -11.58
C ILE A 120 3.57 -14.95 -11.44
N VAL A 121 4.30 -14.81 -12.55
CA VAL A 121 5.70 -14.34 -12.53
C VAL A 121 5.78 -12.94 -11.88
N GLY A 122 4.86 -12.03 -12.21
CA GLY A 122 4.77 -10.70 -11.59
C GLY A 122 4.61 -10.77 -10.08
N VAL A 123 3.72 -11.63 -9.59
CA VAL A 123 3.53 -11.84 -8.14
C VAL A 123 4.81 -12.35 -7.49
N VAL A 124 5.45 -13.37 -8.05
CA VAL A 124 6.70 -13.95 -7.49
C VAL A 124 7.84 -12.92 -7.48
N VAL A 125 8.00 -12.17 -8.56
CA VAL A 125 9.00 -11.09 -8.65
C VAL A 125 8.72 -9.99 -7.63
N GLY A 126 7.46 -9.56 -7.50
CA GLY A 126 7.05 -8.57 -6.51
C GLY A 126 7.34 -9.02 -5.07
N MET A 127 7.03 -10.27 -4.74
CA MET A 127 7.39 -10.86 -3.44
C MET A 127 8.91 -10.88 -3.23
N GLY A 128 9.69 -11.20 -4.26
CA GLY A 128 11.16 -11.18 -4.19
C GLY A 128 11.72 -9.78 -3.95
N VAL A 129 11.17 -8.77 -4.62
CA VAL A 129 11.56 -7.35 -4.42
C VAL A 129 11.27 -6.92 -2.99
N MET A 130 10.06 -7.20 -2.47
CA MET A 130 9.70 -6.85 -1.10
C MET A 130 10.55 -7.58 -0.06
N ALA A 131 10.78 -8.88 -0.24
CA ALA A 131 11.64 -9.65 0.66
C ALA A 131 13.08 -9.12 0.68
N THR A 132 13.61 -8.75 -0.48
CA THR A 132 14.96 -8.15 -0.59
C THR A 132 15.00 -6.77 0.06
N SER A 133 13.99 -5.94 -0.14
CA SER A 133 13.87 -4.62 0.49
C SER A 133 13.87 -4.72 2.02
N LEU A 134 13.09 -5.65 2.58
CA LEU A 134 13.05 -5.88 4.03
C LEU A 134 14.36 -6.46 4.60
N TRP A 135 15.12 -7.20 3.80
CA TRP A 135 16.40 -7.76 4.22
C TRP A 135 17.51 -6.71 4.21
N LEU A 136 17.43 -5.69 3.35
CA LEU A 136 18.41 -4.63 3.21
C LEU A 136 18.21 -3.48 4.21
N LEU A 137 17.03 -3.36 4.81
CA LEU A 137 16.63 -2.34 5.80
C LEU A 137 16.76 -2.85 7.22
#